data_7f7ceec24a18e0fce57c2a80b0c9a568
#
_entry.id   7f7ceec24a18e0fce57c2a80b0c9a568
#
_cell.length_a   1.000
_cell.length_b   1.000
_cell.length_c   1.000
_cell.angle_alpha   90.00
_cell.angle_beta   90.00
_cell.angle_gamma   90.00
#
_symmetry.space_group_name_H-M   'P 1'
#
loop_
_entity.id
_entity.type
_entity.pdbx_description
1 polymer ?
#
loop_
_entity_poly.entity_id
_entity_poly.type
_entity_poly.pdbx_seq_one_letter_code
_entity_poly.pdbx_strand_id
1 'polypeptide(L)' 'MNTYDSPYQIGLGDSVNYNFKNYLVLINYIKGETDAKGYTPKSNRTILIDNDDNRVVCDDFTKLRINEEAA' A
#
# COMPACT_ATOMS: atom_id res chain seq x y z
N MET A 1 -12.94 5.37 -11.00
CA MET A 1 -11.53 5.30 -10.64
C MET A 1 -11.42 4.91 -9.18
N ASN A 2 -10.77 3.80 -8.89
CA ASN A 2 -10.78 3.26 -7.54
C ASN A 2 -9.53 3.65 -6.78
N THR A 3 -9.74 4.40 -5.73
CA THR A 3 -8.70 4.78 -4.78
C THR A 3 -9.14 4.34 -3.39
N TYR A 4 -8.20 4.33 -2.47
CA TYR A 4 -8.54 4.01 -1.08
C TYR A 4 -9.08 5.26 -0.38
N ASP A 5 -10.17 5.10 0.36
CA ASP A 5 -10.74 6.17 1.18
C ASP A 5 -10.05 6.28 2.53
N SER A 6 -9.41 5.21 2.96
CA SER A 6 -8.76 5.11 4.26
C SER A 6 -7.57 4.16 4.17
N PRO A 7 -6.50 4.39 4.93
CA PRO A 7 -5.37 3.45 4.95
C PRO A 7 -5.76 2.08 5.51
N TYR A 8 -6.86 1.99 6.26
CA TYR A 8 -7.35 0.70 6.77
C TYR A 8 -7.93 -0.20 5.68
N GLN A 9 -8.26 0.35 4.52
CA GLN A 9 -8.81 -0.42 3.41
C GLN A 9 -7.72 -1.13 2.60
N ILE A 10 -6.46 -0.76 2.80
CA ILE A 10 -5.36 -1.34 2.03
C ILE A 10 -5.09 -2.74 2.54
N GLY A 11 -5.24 -3.73 1.66
CA GLY A 11 -4.97 -5.12 1.98
C GLY A 11 -3.61 -5.58 1.48
N LEU A 12 -2.94 -6.42 2.25
CA LEU A 12 -1.68 -7.02 1.80
C LEU A 12 -1.96 -7.91 0.58
N GLY A 13 -1.15 -7.76 -0.45
CA GLY A 13 -1.35 -8.47 -1.71
C GLY A 13 -2.25 -7.76 -2.69
N ASP A 14 -2.84 -6.62 -2.32
CA ASP A 14 -3.64 -5.84 -3.26
C ASP A 14 -2.79 -5.40 -4.44
N SER A 15 -3.37 -5.46 -5.64
CA SER A 15 -2.74 -4.96 -6.85
C SER A 15 -3.08 -3.48 -7.00
N VAL A 16 -2.06 -2.65 -7.07
CA VAL A 16 -2.23 -1.19 -7.15
C VAL A 16 -1.35 -0.60 -8.24
N ASN A 17 -1.76 0.57 -8.72
CA ASN A 17 -0.96 1.39 -9.62
C ASN A 17 -0.45 2.61 -8.86
N TYR A 18 0.85 2.83 -8.95
CA TYR A 18 1.50 3.97 -8.33
C TYR A 18 2.53 4.54 -9.29
N ASN A 19 2.44 5.83 -9.60
CA ASN A 19 3.31 6.50 -10.58
C ASN A 19 3.36 5.76 -11.92
N PHE A 20 2.19 5.33 -12.41
CA PHE A 20 2.02 4.66 -13.69
C PHE A 20 2.67 3.28 -13.78
N LYS A 21 2.96 2.67 -12.64
CA LYS A 21 3.52 1.33 -12.57
C LYS A 21 2.70 0.46 -11.63
N ASN A 22 2.60 -0.82 -11.95
CA ASN A 22 1.84 -1.78 -11.15
C ASN A 22 2.71 -2.40 -10.07
N TYR A 23 2.13 -2.53 -8.88
CA TYR A 23 2.77 -3.11 -7.71
C TYR A 23 1.78 -3.97 -6.94
N LEU A 24 2.33 -4.81 -6.05
CA LEU A 24 1.54 -5.45 -4.99
C LEU A 24 1.86 -4.78 -3.66
N VAL A 25 0.88 -4.71 -2.79
CA VAL A 25 1.08 -4.19 -1.43
C VAL A 25 1.78 -5.26 -0.61
N LEU A 26 2.98 -4.95 -0.13
CA LEU A 26 3.78 -5.86 0.68
C LEU A 26 3.53 -5.65 2.18
N ILE A 27 3.57 -4.40 2.63
CA ILE A 27 3.36 -4.03 4.03
C ILE A 27 2.57 -2.72 4.03
N ASN A 28 1.68 -2.57 5.00
CA ASN A 28 0.95 -1.31 5.19
C ASN A 28 1.09 -0.85 6.63
N TYR A 29 1.83 0.22 6.85
CA TYR A 29 2.00 0.84 8.16
C TYR A 29 0.97 1.95 8.31
N ILE A 30 0.19 1.89 9.39
CA ILE A 30 -0.83 2.88 9.70
C ILE A 30 -0.40 3.65 10.95
N LYS A 31 -0.42 4.98 10.86
CA LYS A 31 -0.05 5.84 11.97
C LYS A 31 -0.81 5.47 13.24
N GLY A 32 -0.08 5.24 14.33
CA GLY A 32 -0.66 4.95 15.63
C GLY A 32 -1.09 3.50 15.86
N GLU A 33 -1.00 2.64 14.82
CA GLU A 33 -1.37 1.23 14.93
C GLU A 33 -0.14 0.39 15.23
N THR A 34 -0.10 -0.18 16.44
CA THR A 34 1.03 -1.04 16.84
C THR A 34 0.93 -2.40 16.16
N ASP A 35 2.00 -2.81 15.50
CA ASP A 35 2.06 -4.12 14.85
C ASP A 35 2.36 -5.25 15.84
N ALA A 36 2.42 -6.47 15.34
CA ALA A 36 2.67 -7.66 16.16
C ALA A 36 4.04 -7.65 16.84
N LYS A 37 4.98 -6.85 16.32
CA LYS A 37 6.34 -6.73 16.85
C LYS A 37 6.49 -5.58 17.85
N GLY A 38 5.40 -4.86 18.10
CA GLY A 38 5.41 -3.73 19.02
C GLY A 38 5.82 -2.40 18.40
N TYR A 39 5.95 -2.35 17.08
CA TYR A 39 6.29 -1.12 16.39
C TYR A 39 5.03 -0.28 16.14
N THR A 40 5.09 1.00 16.51
CA THR A 40 4.01 1.96 16.27
C THR A 40 4.48 3.00 15.25
N PRO A 41 3.98 2.95 14.01
CA PRO A 41 4.38 3.93 13.00
C PRO A 41 3.98 5.36 13.38
N LYS A 42 4.83 6.32 13.02
CA LYS A 42 4.55 7.75 13.22
C LYS A 42 3.85 8.38 12.03
N SER A 43 3.79 7.68 10.93
CA SER A 43 3.11 8.13 9.71
C SER A 43 2.63 6.93 8.92
N ASN A 44 1.66 7.17 8.02
CA ASN A 44 1.20 6.13 7.11
C ASN A 44 2.26 5.86 6.06
N ARG A 45 2.60 4.60 5.85
CA ARG A 45 3.52 4.16 4.80
C ARG A 45 3.05 2.86 4.22
N THR A 46 3.01 2.78 2.91
CA THR A 46 2.69 1.54 2.21
C THR A 46 3.91 1.09 1.44
N ILE A 47 4.38 -0.10 1.73
CA ILE A 47 5.53 -0.69 1.02
C ILE A 47 4.99 -1.50 -0.13
N LEU A 48 5.43 -1.15 -1.33
CA LEU A 48 5.00 -1.78 -2.57
C LEU A 48 6.15 -2.60 -3.14
N ILE A 49 5.80 -3.67 -3.84
CA ILE A 49 6.80 -4.51 -4.51
C ILE A 49 6.37 -4.76 -5.95
N ASP A 50 7.32 -4.67 -6.87
CA ASP A 50 7.08 -4.94 -8.29
C ASP A 50 7.49 -6.38 -8.66
N ASN A 51 7.36 -6.73 -9.94
CA ASN A 51 7.68 -8.06 -10.43
C ASN A 51 9.18 -8.40 -10.36
N ASP A 52 10.03 -7.40 -10.23
CA ASP A 52 11.48 -7.56 -10.16
C ASP A 52 11.97 -7.52 -8.70
N ASP A 53 11.06 -7.64 -7.73
CA ASP A 53 11.34 -7.57 -6.30
C ASP A 53 11.88 -6.21 -5.84
N ASN A 54 11.66 -5.16 -6.61
CA ASN A 54 12.00 -3.81 -6.18
C ASN A 54 10.92 -3.27 -5.25
N ARG A 55 11.36 -2.70 -4.14
CA ARG A 55 10.45 -2.12 -3.15
C ARG A 55 10.41 -0.62 -3.26
N VAL A 56 9.21 -0.09 -3.16
CA VAL A 56 8.95 1.35 -3.21
C VAL A 56 8.09 1.72 -2.02
N VAL A 57 8.40 2.85 -1.39
CA VAL A 57 7.63 3.36 -0.26
C VAL A 57 6.67 4.42 -0.77
N CYS A 58 5.39 4.26 -0.47
CA CYS A 58 4.36 5.26 -0.74
C CYS A 58 3.95 5.91 0.59
N ASP A 59 4.22 7.20 0.74
CA ASP A 59 3.90 7.96 1.95
C ASP A 59 2.46 8.48 1.94
N ASP A 60 1.80 8.44 0.79
CA ASP A 60 0.46 8.99 0.63
C ASP A 60 -0.41 7.97 -0.09
N PHE A 61 -1.22 7.25 0.68
CA PHE A 61 -2.09 6.21 0.12
C PHE A 61 -3.12 6.76 -0.87
N THR A 62 -3.41 8.06 -0.82
CA THR A 62 -4.38 8.66 -1.76
C THR A 62 -3.87 8.66 -3.19
N LYS A 63 -2.56 8.48 -3.38
CA LYS A 63 -1.96 8.36 -4.70
C LYS A 63 -2.00 6.95 -5.28
N LEU A 64 -2.42 5.98 -4.48
CA LEU A 64 -2.56 4.59 -4.94
C LEU A 64 -3.88 4.41 -5.66
N ARG A 65 -3.84 3.74 -6.80
CA ARG A 65 -5.04 3.34 -7.53
C ARG A 65 -5.18 1.83 -7.43
N ILE A 66 -6.36 1.38 -7.08
CA ILE A 66 -6.63 -0.05 -7.00
C ILE A 66 -6.81 -0.57 -8.41
N ASN A 67 -6.03 -1.57 -8.79
CA ASN A 67 -6.21 -2.23 -10.07
C ASN A 67 -7.42 -3.14 -9.99
N GLU A 68 -8.43 -2.82 -10.80
CA GLU A 68 -9.55 -3.72 -10.97
C GLU A 68 -9.20 -4.70 -12.06
N GLU A 69 -9.02 -5.95 -11.68
CA GLU A 69 -8.87 -6.98 -12.66
C GLU A 69 -10.26 -7.44 -13.08
N ALA A 70 -10.50 -7.39 -14.37
CA ALA A 70 -11.65 -8.07 -14.91
C ALA A 70 -11.46 -9.55 -14.63
N ALA A 71 -12.27 -10.05 -13.75
CA ALA A 71 -12.24 -11.47 -13.42
C ALA A 71 -12.57 -12.31 -14.65
#